data_a386824bc9e02c8103b4d0e895c206d6
#
_entry.id   a386824bc9e02c8103b4d0e895c206d6
#
_cell.length_a   1.000
_cell.length_b   1.000
_cell.length_c   1.000
_cell.angle_alpha   90.00
_cell.angle_beta   90.00
_cell.angle_gamma   90.00
#
_symmetry.space_group_name_H-M   'P 1'
#
loop_
_entity.id
_entity.type
_entity.pdbx_description
1 polymer ?
#
loop_
_entity_poly.entity_id
_entity_poly.type
_entity_poly.pdbx_seq_one_letter_code
_entity_poly.pdbx_strand_id
1 'polypeptide(L)'
;MIWLNDRVIQMKGFAQRTSNEWPGVGMSVPAWLSDYSNHLMVEGNANLVRWMHVTPWKQDIESCDRVGLIQAMQAGDAEKDCEGRQWEQRTELMRDAIIYNRNNPSILFYECGNESISREHMIEMKVIRDLYDPHGGRAIGSREMLDIREAEYGGEMLYINKSAHHPMWAMEYCRDEGLRKYWDDYSYPYHKDGDGSNSYKSTVTNKVQKKVDARVYNRNQDSFTIENIIRWFDYWRERPGTGDRVSSGGVKIIFSDTNTHYRGVENYRRSGVADAMRIPKDPFFAHQVMWDGWVDTECPRIYIVGHWNYNDTVLKPVYVVSSAD
;
A
#
# COMPACT_ATOMS: atom_id res chain seq x y z
N MET A 1 -17.35 -8.76 -0.18
CA MET A 1 -17.16 -7.91 1.01
C MET A 1 -16.28 -8.64 2.00
N ILE A 2 -15.48 -7.92 2.74
CA ILE A 2 -14.63 -8.50 3.80
C ILE A 2 -15.37 -8.35 5.12
N TRP A 3 -15.44 -9.43 5.87
CA TRP A 3 -16.10 -9.50 7.17
C TRP A 3 -15.08 -9.78 8.26
N LEU A 4 -15.16 -9.06 9.35
CA LEU A 4 -14.38 -9.30 10.56
C LEU A 4 -15.30 -9.14 11.76
N ASN A 5 -15.40 -10.20 12.59
CA ASN A 5 -16.27 -10.22 13.77
C ASN A 5 -17.70 -9.75 13.46
N ASP A 6 -18.31 -10.36 12.42
CA ASP A 6 -19.67 -10.09 11.96
C ASP A 6 -19.93 -8.65 11.47
N ARG A 7 -18.88 -7.91 11.18
CA ARG A 7 -18.98 -6.57 10.59
C ARG A 7 -18.27 -6.51 9.24
N VAL A 8 -18.89 -5.81 8.31
CA VAL A 8 -18.23 -5.47 7.04
C VAL A 8 -17.17 -4.41 7.33
N ILE A 9 -15.95 -4.68 6.87
CA ILE A 9 -14.84 -3.75 7.03
C ILE A 9 -14.28 -3.34 5.68
N GLN A 10 -13.75 -2.13 5.62
CA GLN A 10 -12.95 -1.65 4.51
C GLN A 10 -11.49 -1.57 4.91
N MET A 11 -10.63 -1.98 4.00
CA MET A 11 -9.18 -1.90 4.18
C MET A 11 -8.70 -0.48 3.93
N LYS A 12 -8.18 0.16 4.95
CA LYS A 12 -7.59 1.49 4.91
C LYS A 12 -6.19 1.37 5.47
N GLY A 13 -5.18 1.58 4.66
CA GLY A 13 -3.86 1.32 5.20
C GLY A 13 -2.70 1.74 4.33
N PHE A 14 -1.56 1.22 4.73
CA PHE A 14 -0.30 1.51 4.09
C PHE A 14 0.44 0.23 3.73
N ALA A 15 1.06 0.24 2.56
CA ALA A 15 2.11 -0.71 2.27
C ALA A 15 3.39 -0.27 2.97
N GLN A 16 4.14 -1.20 3.51
CA GLN A 16 5.40 -0.94 4.19
C GLN A 16 6.41 -2.01 3.84
N ARG A 17 7.66 -1.61 3.74
CA ARG A 17 8.73 -2.57 3.61
C ARG A 17 8.88 -3.35 4.90
N THR A 18 9.11 -4.63 4.74
CA THR A 18 9.46 -5.52 5.85
C THR A 18 10.59 -4.91 6.64
N SER A 19 10.47 -5.03 7.96
CA SER A 19 11.45 -4.50 8.88
C SER A 19 11.51 -2.97 8.99
N ASN A 20 10.56 -2.24 8.41
CA ASN A 20 10.44 -0.82 8.68
C ASN A 20 11.78 -0.08 8.65
N GLU A 21 12.57 -0.25 7.61
CA GLU A 21 13.91 0.33 7.49
C GLU A 21 14.10 1.63 8.28
N TRP A 22 15.07 1.64 9.17
CA TRP A 22 15.37 2.81 9.96
C TRP A 22 16.78 3.32 9.68
N PRO A 23 16.98 4.61 9.49
CA PRO A 23 18.30 5.19 9.40
C PRO A 23 19.17 4.83 10.61
N GLY A 24 20.34 4.32 10.36
CA GLY A 24 21.29 3.92 11.40
C GLY A 24 21.05 2.56 12.05
N VAL A 25 19.84 2.02 11.97
CA VAL A 25 19.48 0.69 12.52
C VAL A 25 19.33 -0.35 11.40
N GLY A 26 18.89 0.11 10.24
CA GLY A 26 18.66 -0.77 9.08
C GLY A 26 17.42 -1.63 9.27
N MET A 27 17.55 -2.91 8.96
CA MET A 27 16.43 -3.85 8.92
C MET A 27 16.21 -4.61 10.24
N SER A 28 17.16 -4.63 11.14
CA SER A 28 17.03 -5.28 12.45
C SER A 28 16.40 -4.34 13.46
N VAL A 29 15.14 -4.08 13.29
CA VAL A 29 14.39 -3.12 14.13
C VAL A 29 14.01 -3.78 15.47
N PRO A 30 14.31 -3.16 16.61
CA PRO A 30 13.86 -3.67 17.91
C PRO A 30 12.33 -3.54 18.05
N ALA A 31 11.74 -4.41 18.86
CA ALA A 31 10.28 -4.52 19.01
C ALA A 31 9.59 -3.17 19.32
N TRP A 32 10.16 -2.38 20.23
CA TRP A 32 9.59 -1.09 20.59
C TRP A 32 9.54 -0.09 19.41
N LEU A 33 10.48 -0.19 18.47
CA LEU A 33 10.54 0.68 17.30
C LEU A 33 9.53 0.22 16.23
N SER A 34 9.30 -1.09 16.12
CA SER A 34 8.17 -1.64 15.35
C SER A 34 6.83 -1.16 15.93
N ASP A 35 6.68 -1.22 17.26
CA ASP A 35 5.46 -0.73 17.93
C ASP A 35 5.23 0.76 17.64
N TYR A 36 6.27 1.58 17.72
CA TYR A 36 6.15 3.00 17.39
C TYR A 36 5.71 3.22 15.94
N SER A 37 6.34 2.55 15.00
CA SER A 37 6.03 2.71 13.57
C SER A 37 4.61 2.23 13.22
N ASN A 38 4.20 1.08 13.76
CA ASN A 38 2.89 0.50 13.50
C ASN A 38 1.78 1.27 14.23
N HIS A 39 2.06 1.75 15.44
CA HIS A 39 1.11 2.59 16.19
C HIS A 39 0.83 3.90 15.44
N LEU A 40 1.86 4.51 14.84
CA LEU A 40 1.68 5.72 14.03
C LEU A 40 0.74 5.46 12.83
N MET A 41 0.76 4.27 12.23
CA MET A 41 -0.23 3.93 11.20
C MET A 41 -1.65 3.93 11.75
N VAL A 42 -1.85 3.38 12.95
CA VAL A 42 -3.15 3.38 13.64
C VAL A 42 -3.59 4.81 13.98
N GLU A 43 -2.70 5.66 14.46
CA GLU A 43 -2.97 7.09 14.67
C GLU A 43 -3.40 7.81 13.39
N GLY A 44 -2.89 7.37 12.24
CA GLY A 44 -3.29 7.82 10.91
C GLY A 44 -4.64 7.26 10.45
N ASN A 45 -5.40 6.57 11.32
CA ASN A 45 -6.67 5.90 11.05
C ASN A 45 -6.56 4.73 10.06
N ALA A 46 -5.37 4.17 9.90
CA ALA A 46 -5.19 2.93 9.17
C ALA A 46 -5.64 1.72 10.00
N ASN A 47 -6.16 0.72 9.31
CA ASN A 47 -6.48 -0.56 9.90
C ASN A 47 -5.71 -1.72 9.27
N LEU A 48 -4.91 -1.46 8.23
CA LEU A 48 -4.17 -2.49 7.50
C LEU A 48 -2.74 -2.06 7.19
N VAL A 49 -1.80 -2.93 7.38
CA VAL A 49 -0.48 -2.89 6.77
C VAL A 49 -0.30 -4.04 5.78
N ARG A 50 0.19 -3.73 4.60
CA ARG A 50 0.66 -4.72 3.62
C ARG A 50 2.18 -4.75 3.63
N TRP A 51 2.75 -5.86 4.01
CA TRP A 51 4.19 -6.04 3.99
C TRP A 51 4.69 -6.32 2.56
N MET A 52 5.72 -5.61 2.14
CA MET A 52 6.29 -5.72 0.80
C MET A 52 7.74 -6.18 0.87
N HIS A 53 8.20 -7.04 0.07
CA HIS A 53 7.61 -8.13 -0.70
C HIS A 53 8.25 -9.41 -0.17
N VAL A 54 8.49 -9.43 1.13
CA VAL A 54 9.05 -10.56 1.88
C VAL A 54 8.28 -10.76 3.16
N THR A 55 8.41 -11.94 3.75
CA THR A 55 7.80 -12.24 5.04
C THR A 55 8.31 -11.27 6.11
N PRO A 56 7.42 -10.61 6.86
CA PRO A 56 7.83 -9.70 7.91
C PRO A 56 8.53 -10.41 9.08
N TRP A 57 9.35 -9.66 9.79
CA TRP A 57 9.99 -10.15 11.00
C TRP A 57 8.94 -10.44 12.08
N LYS A 58 9.25 -11.41 12.96
CA LYS A 58 8.32 -11.80 14.03
C LYS A 58 7.94 -10.61 14.91
N GLN A 59 8.88 -9.73 15.25
CA GLN A 59 8.58 -8.53 16.05
C GLN A 59 7.62 -7.57 15.35
N ASP A 60 7.66 -7.47 14.02
CA ASP A 60 6.70 -6.64 13.26
C ASP A 60 5.30 -7.25 13.30
N ILE A 61 5.20 -8.57 13.16
CA ILE A 61 3.93 -9.29 13.27
C ILE A 61 3.33 -9.14 14.66
N GLU A 62 4.12 -9.39 15.70
CA GLU A 62 3.67 -9.27 17.10
C GLU A 62 3.36 -7.81 17.48
N SER A 63 4.05 -6.86 16.86
CA SER A 63 3.72 -5.45 17.00
C SER A 63 2.34 -5.14 16.47
N CYS A 64 1.97 -5.67 15.31
CA CYS A 64 0.61 -5.51 14.76
C CYS A 64 -0.45 -6.10 15.69
N ASP A 65 -0.17 -7.23 16.34
CA ASP A 65 -1.06 -7.80 17.37
C ASP A 65 -1.26 -6.84 18.54
N ARG A 66 -0.17 -6.22 19.02
CA ARG A 66 -0.22 -5.30 20.17
C ARG A 66 -0.94 -3.99 19.87
N VAL A 67 -0.72 -3.42 18.68
CA VAL A 67 -1.29 -2.11 18.32
C VAL A 67 -2.66 -2.22 17.67
N GLY A 68 -3.12 -3.43 17.34
CA GLY A 68 -4.42 -3.67 16.72
C GLY A 68 -4.47 -3.34 15.21
N LEU A 69 -3.37 -3.57 14.49
CA LEU A 69 -3.25 -3.33 13.05
C LEU A 69 -3.37 -4.65 12.29
N ILE A 70 -4.38 -4.78 11.44
CA ILE A 70 -4.51 -5.93 10.53
C ILE A 70 -3.32 -5.97 9.59
N GLN A 71 -2.90 -7.17 9.20
CA GLN A 71 -1.80 -7.30 8.26
C GLN A 71 -2.05 -8.31 7.15
N ALA A 72 -1.48 -8.00 5.99
CA ALA A 72 -1.31 -8.92 4.88
C ALA A 72 0.15 -9.41 4.90
N MET A 73 0.31 -10.70 5.23
CA MET A 73 1.61 -11.34 5.38
C MET A 73 2.02 -12.00 4.06
N GLN A 74 3.14 -11.59 3.54
CA GLN A 74 3.67 -12.13 2.30
C GLN A 74 4.59 -13.33 2.51
N ALA A 75 4.57 -14.25 1.56
CA ALA A 75 5.31 -15.50 1.63
C ALA A 75 6.81 -15.40 1.30
N GLY A 76 7.28 -14.24 0.86
CA GLY A 76 8.68 -14.05 0.47
C GLY A 76 8.79 -13.19 -0.77
N ASP A 77 9.99 -12.88 -1.19
CA ASP A 77 10.21 -12.06 -2.38
C ASP A 77 9.52 -12.68 -3.59
N ALA A 78 8.51 -12.02 -4.04
CA ALA A 78 7.59 -12.54 -5.00
C ALA A 78 7.24 -11.51 -6.07
N GLU A 79 8.23 -10.74 -6.53
CA GLU A 79 8.02 -9.76 -7.59
C GLU A 79 7.36 -10.38 -8.81
N LYS A 80 7.77 -11.60 -9.20
CA LYS A 80 7.21 -12.34 -10.34
C LYS A 80 7.04 -13.80 -10.01
N ASP A 81 6.27 -14.49 -10.84
CA ASP A 81 6.21 -15.93 -10.78
C ASP A 81 7.57 -16.57 -11.09
N CYS A 82 7.78 -17.76 -10.59
CA CYS A 82 9.03 -18.48 -10.74
C CYS A 82 8.75 -19.98 -10.82
N GLU A 83 9.75 -20.73 -11.28
CA GLU A 83 9.64 -22.17 -11.51
C GLU A 83 10.75 -22.95 -10.78
N GLY A 84 10.59 -24.25 -10.73
CA GLY A 84 11.60 -25.18 -10.22
C GLY A 84 12.01 -24.88 -8.79
N ARG A 85 13.28 -24.93 -8.48
CA ARG A 85 13.77 -24.78 -7.10
C ARG A 85 13.39 -23.46 -6.44
N GLN A 86 13.25 -22.39 -7.20
CA GLN A 86 12.81 -21.10 -6.64
C GLN A 86 11.34 -21.16 -6.18
N TRP A 87 10.50 -21.83 -6.94
CA TRP A 87 9.13 -22.03 -6.53
C TRP A 87 9.02 -22.96 -5.32
N GLU A 88 9.76 -24.06 -5.30
CA GLU A 88 9.81 -24.95 -4.14
C GLU A 88 10.22 -24.19 -2.86
N GLN A 89 11.25 -23.35 -2.93
CA GLN A 89 11.65 -22.53 -1.80
C GLN A 89 10.56 -21.54 -1.37
N ARG A 90 9.79 -21.00 -2.30
CA ARG A 90 8.68 -20.09 -1.99
C ARG A 90 7.54 -20.83 -1.30
N THR A 91 7.22 -22.04 -1.72
CA THR A 91 6.20 -22.88 -1.05
C THR A 91 6.65 -23.31 0.34
N GLU A 92 7.93 -23.70 0.47
CA GLU A 92 8.54 -24.02 1.78
C GLU A 92 8.44 -22.82 2.74
N LEU A 93 8.81 -21.63 2.26
CA LEU A 93 8.74 -20.40 3.04
C LEU A 93 7.30 -20.04 3.43
N MET A 94 6.34 -20.19 2.52
CA MET A 94 4.92 -19.97 2.82
C MET A 94 4.43 -20.92 3.93
N ARG A 95 4.74 -22.20 3.81
CA ARG A 95 4.44 -23.21 4.84
C ARG A 95 5.00 -22.79 6.20
N ASP A 96 6.28 -22.48 6.24
CA ASP A 96 6.98 -22.16 7.48
C ASP A 96 6.48 -20.82 8.08
N ALA A 97 6.20 -19.83 7.25
CA ALA A 97 5.61 -18.57 7.68
C ALA A 97 4.21 -18.77 8.29
N ILE A 98 3.37 -19.62 7.69
CA ILE A 98 2.06 -19.96 8.23
C ILE A 98 2.21 -20.68 9.58
N ILE A 99 3.00 -21.74 9.63
CA ILE A 99 3.20 -22.52 10.88
C ILE A 99 3.67 -21.62 12.02
N TYR A 100 4.62 -20.72 11.71
CA TYR A 100 5.23 -19.86 12.72
C TYR A 100 4.31 -18.73 13.18
N ASN A 101 3.39 -18.27 12.31
CA ASN A 101 2.60 -17.07 12.58
C ASN A 101 1.09 -17.28 12.64
N ARG A 102 0.56 -18.48 12.40
CA ARG A 102 -0.90 -18.74 12.39
C ARG A 102 -1.63 -18.41 13.69
N ASN A 103 -0.91 -18.26 14.79
CA ASN A 103 -1.50 -17.87 16.08
C ASN A 103 -1.48 -16.36 16.33
N ASN A 104 -1.00 -15.55 15.38
CA ASN A 104 -1.03 -14.09 15.46
C ASN A 104 -2.37 -13.59 14.95
N PRO A 105 -3.21 -12.97 15.78
CA PRO A 105 -4.58 -12.62 15.41
C PRO A 105 -4.67 -11.46 14.42
N SER A 106 -3.65 -10.65 14.29
CA SER A 106 -3.63 -9.53 13.35
C SER A 106 -3.50 -9.94 11.88
N ILE A 107 -3.03 -11.15 11.58
CA ILE A 107 -2.95 -11.66 10.22
C ILE A 107 -4.36 -11.99 9.72
N LEU A 108 -4.81 -11.26 8.71
CA LEU A 108 -6.09 -11.51 8.04
C LEU A 108 -5.89 -12.06 6.63
N PHE A 109 -4.78 -11.73 6.00
CA PHE A 109 -4.47 -12.09 4.63
C PHE A 109 -3.12 -12.78 4.52
N TYR A 110 -3.08 -13.85 3.74
CA TYR A 110 -1.86 -14.44 3.24
C TYR A 110 -1.67 -14.04 1.78
N GLU A 111 -0.51 -13.49 1.46
CA GLU A 111 -0.19 -13.02 0.12
C GLU A 111 0.90 -13.90 -0.52
N CYS A 112 0.58 -14.51 -1.66
CA CYS A 112 1.42 -15.51 -2.32
C CYS A 112 2.37 -14.95 -3.35
N GLY A 113 2.18 -13.71 -3.77
CA GLY A 113 2.99 -13.06 -4.78
C GLY A 113 2.63 -11.58 -4.94
N ASN A 114 3.47 -10.87 -5.66
CA ASN A 114 3.26 -9.44 -5.93
C ASN A 114 2.75 -9.19 -7.35
N GLU A 115 3.47 -9.58 -8.38
CA GLU A 115 3.08 -9.39 -9.79
C GLU A 115 2.43 -10.63 -10.38
N SER A 116 1.38 -11.11 -9.74
CA SER A 116 0.67 -12.37 -9.99
C SER A 116 1.55 -13.63 -9.93
N ILE A 117 0.90 -14.75 -9.80
CA ILE A 117 1.46 -16.08 -9.97
C ILE A 117 0.54 -16.87 -10.89
N SER A 118 0.97 -18.01 -11.40
CA SER A 118 0.12 -18.86 -12.21
C SER A 118 -1.08 -19.39 -11.39
N ARG A 119 -2.10 -19.82 -12.08
CA ARG A 119 -3.28 -20.44 -11.45
C ARG A 119 -2.88 -21.71 -10.69
N GLU A 120 -2.01 -22.50 -11.27
CA GLU A 120 -1.48 -23.74 -10.70
C GLU A 120 -0.74 -23.46 -9.40
N HIS A 121 0.10 -22.46 -9.39
CA HIS A 121 0.82 -22.01 -8.19
C HIS A 121 -0.12 -21.45 -7.12
N MET A 122 -1.18 -20.74 -7.50
CA MET A 122 -2.18 -20.27 -6.53
C MET A 122 -2.91 -21.44 -5.86
N ILE A 123 -3.23 -22.50 -6.62
CA ILE A 123 -3.85 -23.73 -6.10
C ILE A 123 -2.92 -24.36 -5.06
N GLU A 124 -1.64 -24.49 -5.39
CA GLU A 124 -0.64 -25.08 -4.49
C GLU A 124 -0.50 -24.27 -3.18
N MET A 125 -0.43 -22.96 -3.27
CA MET A 125 -0.38 -22.08 -2.09
C MET A 125 -1.65 -22.20 -1.23
N LYS A 126 -2.81 -22.33 -1.87
CA LYS A 126 -4.06 -22.54 -1.15
C LYS A 126 -4.09 -23.88 -0.42
N VAL A 127 -3.60 -24.94 -1.03
CA VAL A 127 -3.46 -26.25 -0.39
C VAL A 127 -2.56 -26.16 0.84
N ILE A 128 -1.45 -25.42 0.74
CA ILE A 128 -0.54 -25.19 1.88
C ILE A 128 -1.28 -24.46 3.01
N ARG A 129 -2.01 -23.37 2.72
CA ARG A 129 -2.82 -22.68 3.71
C ARG A 129 -3.84 -23.60 4.37
N ASP A 130 -4.60 -24.33 3.58
CA ASP A 130 -5.67 -25.21 4.07
C ASP A 130 -5.13 -26.33 4.97
N LEU A 131 -3.91 -26.81 4.70
CA LEU A 131 -3.25 -27.84 5.50
C LEU A 131 -2.71 -27.29 6.82
N TYR A 132 -2.10 -26.10 6.81
CA TYR A 132 -1.36 -25.59 7.98
C TYR A 132 -2.10 -24.53 8.78
N ASP A 133 -3.17 -23.95 8.24
CA ASP A 133 -4.07 -23.03 8.94
C ASP A 133 -5.56 -23.31 8.62
N PRO A 134 -6.05 -24.53 8.85
CA PRO A 134 -7.40 -24.95 8.44
C PRO A 134 -8.53 -24.24 9.17
N HIS A 135 -8.25 -23.61 10.30
CA HIS A 135 -9.26 -22.99 11.17
C HIS A 135 -9.08 -21.49 11.31
N GLY A 136 -8.04 -20.90 10.72
CA GLY A 136 -7.73 -19.49 10.87
C GLY A 136 -8.70 -18.54 10.16
N GLY A 137 -9.41 -19.03 9.15
CA GLY A 137 -10.36 -18.22 8.37
C GLY A 137 -9.69 -17.10 7.55
N ARG A 138 -8.37 -17.14 7.40
CA ARG A 138 -7.58 -16.14 6.72
C ARG A 138 -7.65 -16.31 5.21
N ALA A 139 -7.95 -15.22 4.51
CA ALA A 139 -8.01 -15.25 3.07
C ALA A 139 -6.61 -15.34 2.45
N ILE A 140 -6.52 -16.04 1.31
CA ILE A 140 -5.29 -16.20 0.55
C ILE A 140 -5.45 -15.65 -0.86
N GLY A 141 -4.46 -14.91 -1.33
CA GLY A 141 -4.50 -14.27 -2.63
C GLY A 141 -3.17 -13.65 -3.04
N SER A 142 -3.21 -12.84 -4.06
CA SER A 142 -2.06 -12.11 -4.57
C SER A 142 -2.52 -10.85 -5.33
N ARG A 143 -1.59 -9.93 -5.54
CA ARG A 143 -1.84 -8.81 -6.43
C ARG A 143 -2.05 -9.32 -7.88
N GLU A 144 -2.88 -8.59 -8.63
CA GLU A 144 -3.17 -8.86 -10.04
C GLU A 144 -3.84 -10.22 -10.34
N MET A 145 -4.51 -10.80 -9.35
CA MET A 145 -5.18 -12.09 -9.49
C MET A 145 -6.71 -11.99 -9.42
N LEU A 146 -7.28 -10.88 -9.85
CA LEU A 146 -8.73 -10.64 -9.79
C LEU A 146 -9.53 -11.61 -10.67
N ASP A 147 -8.94 -12.13 -11.72
CA ASP A 147 -9.58 -13.07 -12.65
C ASP A 147 -9.34 -14.54 -12.30
N ILE A 148 -8.56 -14.82 -11.26
CA ILE A 148 -8.24 -16.18 -10.82
C ILE A 148 -9.18 -16.59 -9.70
N ARG A 149 -10.06 -17.54 -9.98
CA ARG A 149 -11.12 -17.99 -9.05
C ARG A 149 -10.60 -18.66 -7.78
N GLU A 150 -9.41 -19.21 -7.83
CA GLU A 150 -8.80 -19.91 -6.70
C GLU A 150 -8.23 -18.93 -5.67
N ALA A 151 -7.94 -17.71 -6.07
CA ALA A 151 -7.62 -16.65 -5.12
C ALA A 151 -8.90 -16.19 -4.38
N GLU A 152 -8.84 -15.99 -3.10
CA GLU A 152 -9.98 -15.60 -2.28
C GLU A 152 -10.11 -14.07 -2.16
N TYR A 153 -9.06 -13.37 -2.47
CA TYR A 153 -9.04 -11.92 -2.70
C TYR A 153 -8.00 -11.58 -3.76
N GLY A 154 -8.09 -10.39 -4.29
CA GLY A 154 -7.11 -9.89 -5.23
C GLY A 154 -7.01 -8.38 -5.15
N GLY A 155 -6.06 -7.84 -5.85
CA GLY A 155 -5.85 -6.39 -5.90
C GLY A 155 -5.13 -5.97 -7.14
N GLU A 156 -5.14 -4.68 -7.36
CA GLU A 156 -4.44 -4.03 -8.44
C GLU A 156 -3.53 -2.94 -7.88
N MET A 157 -2.52 -2.60 -8.64
CA MET A 157 -1.67 -1.48 -8.31
C MET A 157 -2.29 -0.16 -8.76
N LEU A 158 -2.79 -0.13 -9.98
CA LEU A 158 -3.19 1.10 -10.66
C LEU A 158 -4.55 1.01 -11.33
N TYR A 159 -5.03 -0.19 -11.60
CA TYR A 159 -6.25 -0.40 -12.38
C TYR A 159 -7.40 -0.82 -11.50
N ILE A 160 -8.52 -0.20 -11.69
CA ILE A 160 -9.72 -0.40 -10.89
C ILE A 160 -10.87 -0.98 -11.71
N ASN A 161 -10.66 -1.21 -12.99
CA ASN A 161 -11.70 -1.57 -13.93
C ASN A 161 -11.78 -3.06 -14.25
N LYS A 162 -10.89 -3.87 -13.72
CA LYS A 162 -10.97 -5.31 -13.92
C LYS A 162 -12.10 -5.89 -13.09
N SER A 163 -12.82 -6.78 -13.69
CA SER A 163 -13.85 -7.54 -12.99
C SER A 163 -13.23 -8.30 -11.83
N ALA A 164 -13.93 -8.35 -10.71
CA ALA A 164 -13.53 -9.14 -9.56
C ALA A 164 -14.65 -10.11 -9.21
N HIS A 165 -14.35 -11.39 -9.17
CA HIS A 165 -15.25 -12.42 -8.66
C HIS A 165 -15.17 -12.53 -7.13
N HIS A 166 -14.25 -11.81 -6.49
CA HIS A 166 -13.97 -11.80 -5.08
C HIS A 166 -13.62 -10.39 -4.60
N PRO A 167 -13.49 -10.16 -3.29
CA PRO A 167 -13.13 -8.86 -2.76
C PRO A 167 -11.81 -8.35 -3.32
N MET A 168 -11.82 -7.09 -3.73
CA MET A 168 -10.65 -6.38 -4.21
C MET A 168 -10.29 -5.26 -3.27
N TRP A 169 -9.01 -5.12 -2.93
CA TRP A 169 -8.47 -3.90 -2.36
C TRP A 169 -7.22 -3.46 -3.12
N ALA A 170 -7.09 -2.17 -3.35
CA ALA A 170 -5.92 -1.64 -4.05
C ALA A 170 -4.66 -1.89 -3.22
N MET A 171 -3.72 -2.66 -3.76
CA MET A 171 -2.56 -3.09 -2.99
C MET A 171 -1.41 -2.10 -3.01
N GLU A 172 -1.40 -1.16 -3.94
CA GLU A 172 -0.34 -0.16 -4.07
C GLU A 172 -0.83 1.11 -4.78
N TYR A 173 -1.75 1.87 -4.21
CA TYR A 173 -2.11 3.13 -4.85
C TYR A 173 -1.08 4.24 -4.59
N CYS A 174 -0.96 5.19 -5.52
CA CYS A 174 0.01 6.29 -5.48
C CYS A 174 1.46 5.82 -5.29
N ARG A 175 1.86 4.88 -6.14
CA ARG A 175 3.14 4.19 -6.05
C ARG A 175 4.37 5.08 -6.16
N ASP A 176 4.33 6.09 -7.02
CA ASP A 176 5.50 6.91 -7.32
C ASP A 176 5.43 8.30 -6.69
N GLU A 177 6.59 8.91 -6.54
CA GLU A 177 6.76 10.20 -5.92
C GLU A 177 6.23 11.35 -6.77
N GLY A 178 6.19 11.19 -8.05
CA GLY A 178 5.73 12.20 -8.98
C GLY A 178 4.41 11.83 -9.61
N LEU A 179 4.00 12.65 -10.54
CA LEU A 179 2.89 12.34 -11.40
C LEU A 179 3.25 11.19 -12.32
N ARG A 180 2.32 10.32 -12.47
CA ARG A 180 2.44 9.17 -13.33
C ARG A 180 1.14 8.97 -14.08
N LYS A 181 1.24 8.56 -15.33
CA LYS A 181 0.05 8.06 -16.00
C LYS A 181 -0.38 6.80 -15.29
N TYR A 182 -1.56 6.84 -14.72
CA TYR A 182 -2.08 5.71 -14.00
C TYR A 182 -2.79 4.79 -14.97
N TRP A 183 -4.04 4.93 -15.16
CA TRP A 183 -4.87 3.96 -15.82
C TRP A 183 -5.53 4.45 -17.09
N ASP A 184 -5.76 5.76 -17.20
CA ASP A 184 -6.30 6.36 -18.41
C ASP A 184 -6.08 7.88 -18.44
N ASP A 185 -6.29 8.48 -19.60
CA ASP A 185 -6.17 9.92 -19.80
C ASP A 185 -7.43 10.70 -19.42
N TYR A 186 -8.48 9.99 -18.98
CA TYR A 186 -9.79 10.55 -18.69
C TYR A 186 -10.07 10.71 -17.21
N SER A 187 -9.30 10.04 -16.38
CA SER A 187 -9.44 10.16 -14.92
C SER A 187 -8.78 11.42 -14.40
N TYR A 188 -9.50 12.17 -13.59
CA TYR A 188 -8.89 13.27 -12.89
C TYR A 188 -7.76 12.76 -11.98
N PRO A 189 -6.62 13.46 -11.92
CA PRO A 189 -6.32 14.77 -12.48
C PRO A 189 -5.79 14.79 -13.93
N TYR A 190 -6.17 13.84 -14.76
CA TYR A 190 -5.87 13.80 -16.21
C TYR A 190 -4.38 13.78 -16.55
N HIS A 191 -3.61 13.05 -15.82
CA HIS A 191 -2.17 12.96 -16.03
C HIS A 191 -1.83 12.16 -17.26
N LYS A 192 -0.84 12.66 -17.99
CA LYS A 192 -0.21 11.96 -19.11
C LYS A 192 1.15 11.41 -18.71
N ASP A 193 1.62 10.43 -19.44
CA ASP A 193 2.99 9.95 -19.30
C ASP A 193 3.99 11.10 -19.44
N GLY A 194 4.84 11.24 -18.44
CA GLY A 194 5.84 12.31 -18.38
C GLY A 194 5.40 13.58 -17.66
N ASP A 195 4.11 13.72 -17.35
CA ASP A 195 3.66 14.86 -16.58
C ASP A 195 4.19 14.80 -15.14
N GLY A 196 4.90 15.82 -14.74
CA GLY A 196 5.42 15.98 -13.37
C GLY A 196 6.32 14.86 -12.88
N SER A 197 6.72 14.04 -13.69
CA SER A 197 7.59 13.28 -13.66
C SER A 197 8.01 12.27 -12.94
N ASN A 198 7.65 11.39 -13.14
CA ASN A 198 8.28 10.12 -12.89
C ASN A 198 9.49 9.93 -13.81
N SER A 199 10.60 10.42 -13.40
CA SER A 199 11.83 10.28 -14.15
C SER A 199 12.22 8.82 -14.39
N TYR A 200 11.80 7.92 -13.51
CA TYR A 200 11.99 6.49 -13.67
C TYR A 200 11.34 5.99 -14.95
N LYS A 201 10.08 6.30 -15.18
CA LYS A 201 9.38 5.90 -16.40
C LYS A 201 9.98 6.56 -17.62
N SER A 202 10.30 7.80 -17.49
CA SER A 202 10.90 8.60 -18.54
C SER A 202 12.23 8.03 -19.00
N THR A 203 13.06 7.59 -18.09
CA THR A 203 14.36 6.98 -18.43
C THR A 203 14.21 5.63 -19.12
N VAL A 204 13.15 4.91 -18.84
CA VAL A 204 12.90 3.60 -19.46
C VAL A 204 12.29 3.73 -20.84
N THR A 205 11.36 4.65 -21.01
CA THR A 205 10.56 4.76 -22.23
C THR A 205 11.11 5.71 -23.26
N ASN A 206 11.93 6.66 -22.87
CA ASN A 206 12.41 7.70 -23.74
C ASN A 206 13.93 7.85 -23.65
N LYS A 207 14.59 7.33 -24.66
CA LYS A 207 16.06 7.36 -24.79
C LYS A 207 16.67 8.76 -24.79
N VAL A 208 15.87 9.79 -25.01
CA VAL A 208 16.31 11.19 -25.09
C VAL A 208 16.20 11.91 -23.76
N GLN A 209 15.53 11.30 -22.77
CA GLN A 209 15.31 12.01 -21.54
C GLN A 209 16.56 12.12 -20.68
N LYS A 210 16.81 13.35 -20.32
CA LYS A 210 17.79 13.67 -19.28
C LYS A 210 17.37 12.94 -18.01
N LYS A 211 18.33 12.34 -17.32
CA LYS A 211 18.14 11.88 -15.98
C LYS A 211 17.61 13.04 -15.15
N VAL A 212 16.40 12.93 -14.69
CA VAL A 212 15.79 13.91 -13.80
C VAL A 212 16.05 13.43 -12.38
N ASP A 213 16.65 14.29 -11.60
CA ASP A 213 16.90 14.06 -10.19
C ASP A 213 15.56 13.85 -9.44
N ALA A 214 15.53 12.93 -8.52
CA ALA A 214 14.36 12.67 -7.69
C ALA A 214 13.81 13.93 -7.01
N ARG A 215 14.64 14.90 -6.71
CA ARG A 215 14.22 16.22 -6.20
C ARG A 215 13.39 17.03 -7.17
N VAL A 216 13.55 16.82 -8.46
CA VAL A 216 12.83 17.55 -9.49
C VAL A 216 11.45 16.97 -9.71
N TYR A 217 11.33 15.67 -9.68
CA TYR A 217 10.02 15.03 -9.85
C TYR A 217 9.33 14.66 -8.54
N ASN A 218 10.02 14.73 -7.45
CA ASN A 218 9.41 14.64 -6.15
C ASN A 218 8.74 15.97 -5.85
N ARG A 219 7.51 16.07 -6.22
CA ARG A 219 6.71 17.27 -6.09
C ARG A 219 6.67 17.79 -4.67
N ASN A 220 6.30 19.05 -4.53
CA ASN A 220 5.98 19.59 -3.23
C ASN A 220 4.90 18.74 -2.54
N GLN A 221 4.90 18.76 -1.22
CA GLN A 221 4.03 17.90 -0.43
C GLN A 221 2.55 18.20 -0.64
N ASP A 222 2.19 19.44 -0.90
CA ASP A 222 0.80 19.83 -1.11
C ASP A 222 0.21 19.18 -2.36
N SER A 223 0.86 19.29 -3.51
CA SER A 223 0.33 18.66 -4.73
C SER A 223 0.34 17.13 -4.64
N PHE A 224 1.34 16.56 -3.99
CA PHE A 224 1.39 15.12 -3.75
C PHE A 224 0.28 14.66 -2.79
N THR A 225 0.01 15.44 -1.75
CA THR A 225 -1.07 15.19 -0.81
C THR A 225 -2.42 15.14 -1.49
N ILE A 226 -2.72 16.16 -2.29
CA ILE A 226 -3.99 16.23 -3.02
C ILE A 226 -4.12 15.09 -4.01
N GLU A 227 -3.05 14.73 -4.72
CA GLU A 227 -3.04 13.55 -5.59
C GLU A 227 -3.44 12.27 -4.85
N ASN A 228 -2.89 12.04 -3.66
CA ASN A 228 -3.24 10.87 -2.85
C ASN A 228 -4.73 10.83 -2.51
N ILE A 229 -5.31 11.97 -2.12
CA ILE A 229 -6.72 12.06 -1.77
C ILE A 229 -7.62 11.82 -2.98
N ILE A 230 -7.31 12.48 -4.10
CA ILE A 230 -8.06 12.28 -5.35
C ILE A 230 -8.03 10.82 -5.77
N ARG A 231 -6.85 10.18 -5.71
CA ARG A 231 -6.71 8.78 -6.08
C ARG A 231 -7.51 7.85 -5.18
N TRP A 232 -7.56 8.13 -3.90
CA TRP A 232 -8.42 7.39 -3.01
C TRP A 232 -9.89 7.50 -3.43
N PHE A 233 -10.39 8.71 -3.69
CA PHE A 233 -11.77 8.91 -4.13
C PHE A 233 -12.06 8.30 -5.51
N ASP A 234 -11.15 8.41 -6.46
CA ASP A 234 -11.27 7.76 -7.77
C ASP A 234 -11.45 6.24 -7.63
N TYR A 235 -10.74 5.63 -6.69
CA TYR A 235 -10.86 4.20 -6.43
C TYR A 235 -12.19 3.80 -5.80
N TRP A 236 -12.76 4.66 -4.97
CA TRP A 236 -13.84 4.25 -4.10
C TRP A 236 -15.21 4.79 -4.51
N ARG A 237 -15.25 5.97 -5.06
CA ARG A 237 -16.48 6.72 -5.24
C ARG A 237 -16.94 6.86 -6.68
N GLU A 238 -16.05 7.12 -7.60
CA GLU A 238 -16.42 7.55 -8.95
C GLU A 238 -16.65 6.43 -9.97
N ARG A 239 -16.35 5.21 -9.62
CA ARG A 239 -16.52 4.08 -10.53
C ARG A 239 -17.36 2.94 -9.95
N PRO A 240 -18.46 3.25 -9.26
CA PRO A 240 -19.42 2.21 -8.92
C PRO A 240 -20.03 1.68 -10.21
N GLY A 241 -20.18 0.39 -10.32
CA GLY A 241 -20.99 -0.19 -11.39
C GLY A 241 -20.29 -0.51 -12.71
N THR A 242 -18.98 -0.42 -12.76
CA THR A 242 -18.26 -1.05 -13.89
C THR A 242 -18.07 -2.54 -13.60
N GLY A 243 -19.11 -3.33 -13.84
CA GLY A 243 -19.11 -4.78 -13.62
C GLY A 243 -19.36 -5.19 -12.18
N ASP A 244 -19.19 -6.47 -11.91
CA ASP A 244 -19.44 -7.11 -10.61
C ASP A 244 -18.33 -6.85 -9.57
N ARG A 245 -17.65 -5.73 -9.66
CA ARG A 245 -16.53 -5.42 -8.83
C ARG A 245 -16.95 -5.04 -7.42
N VAL A 246 -16.30 -5.63 -6.44
CA VAL A 246 -16.44 -5.31 -5.03
C VAL A 246 -15.16 -4.66 -4.53
N SER A 247 -15.14 -3.33 -4.47
CA SER A 247 -14.05 -2.60 -3.85
C SER A 247 -14.15 -2.71 -2.32
N SER A 248 -13.08 -3.15 -1.69
CA SER A 248 -13.02 -3.39 -0.25
C SER A 248 -11.92 -2.61 0.46
N GLY A 249 -11.39 -1.59 -0.19
CA GLY A 249 -10.39 -0.77 0.46
C GLY A 249 -9.05 -0.71 -0.27
N GLY A 250 -7.99 -0.31 0.40
CA GLY A 250 -6.66 -0.29 -0.17
C GLY A 250 -5.57 0.27 0.70
N VAL A 251 -4.36 0.09 0.22
CA VAL A 251 -3.16 0.57 0.88
C VAL A 251 -2.38 1.51 -0.03
N LYS A 252 -1.99 2.62 0.56
CA LYS A 252 -1.11 3.58 -0.08
C LYS A 252 0.33 3.06 -0.04
N ILE A 253 1.02 3.06 -1.14
CA ILE A 253 2.44 2.80 -1.15
C ILE A 253 3.20 4.14 -1.16
N ILE A 254 3.88 4.43 -0.13
CA ILE A 254 4.33 3.63 1.02
C ILE A 254 4.07 4.42 2.30
N PHE A 255 4.15 3.77 3.47
CA PHE A 255 4.01 4.46 4.74
C PHE A 255 5.18 5.41 5.00
N SER A 256 6.40 4.90 5.00
CA SER A 256 7.59 5.73 5.23
C SER A 256 8.50 5.80 4.01
N ASP A 257 9.18 6.91 3.86
CA ASP A 257 10.27 7.01 2.89
C ASP A 257 11.31 5.91 3.12
N THR A 258 11.93 5.45 2.06
CA THR A 258 12.96 4.41 2.13
C THR A 258 14.30 4.92 1.62
N ASN A 259 15.37 4.45 2.23
CA ASN A 259 16.74 4.83 1.87
C ASN A 259 17.44 3.80 1.01
N THR A 260 16.78 2.67 0.74
CA THR A 260 17.39 1.53 0.03
C THR A 260 16.72 1.22 -1.30
N HIS A 261 15.66 1.94 -1.65
CA HIS A 261 14.92 1.69 -2.85
C HIS A 261 15.31 2.70 -3.95
N TYR A 262 16.16 2.26 -4.85
CA TYR A 262 16.61 3.07 -5.99
C TYR A 262 15.43 3.58 -6.84
N ARG A 263 15.40 4.89 -7.04
CA ARG A 263 14.49 5.56 -7.96
C ARG A 263 15.24 6.65 -8.73
N GLY A 264 15.62 6.34 -9.96
CA GLY A 264 16.38 7.27 -10.79
C GLY A 264 17.85 7.37 -10.38
N VAL A 265 18.34 8.55 -10.01
CA VAL A 265 19.75 8.78 -9.65
C VAL A 265 20.03 8.65 -8.16
N GLU A 266 19.01 8.54 -7.35
CA GLU A 266 19.11 8.47 -5.89
C GLU A 266 18.64 7.11 -5.37
N ASN A 267 19.35 6.55 -4.40
CA ASN A 267 18.91 5.36 -3.66
C ASN A 267 17.92 5.75 -2.57
N TYR A 268 16.87 6.48 -2.97
CA TYR A 268 15.96 7.09 -2.02
C TYR A 268 14.57 7.22 -2.64
N ARG A 269 13.57 6.86 -1.88
CA ARG A 269 12.17 6.97 -2.29
C ARG A 269 11.41 7.85 -1.33
N ARG A 270 10.73 8.88 -1.85
CA ARG A 270 10.01 9.90 -1.08
C ARG A 270 8.48 9.80 -1.23
N SER A 271 7.98 8.64 -1.55
CA SER A 271 6.55 8.41 -1.67
C SER A 271 5.85 8.11 -0.35
N GLY A 272 6.57 8.14 0.76
CA GLY A 272 6.02 7.93 2.09
C GLY A 272 5.06 9.02 2.53
N VAL A 273 4.07 8.66 3.35
CA VAL A 273 3.24 9.62 4.09
C VAL A 273 3.96 10.12 5.35
N ALA A 274 4.97 9.41 5.78
CA ALA A 274 5.95 9.83 6.77
C ALA A 274 7.35 9.80 6.16
N ASP A 275 8.29 10.53 6.72
CA ASP A 275 9.68 10.44 6.33
C ASP A 275 10.36 9.16 6.88
N ALA A 276 11.64 8.99 6.60
CA ALA A 276 12.39 7.80 7.04
C ALA A 276 12.51 7.72 8.58
N MET A 277 12.40 8.83 9.28
CA MET A 277 12.39 8.90 10.75
C MET A 277 10.98 8.80 11.34
N ARG A 278 9.97 8.53 10.51
CA ARG A 278 8.53 8.48 10.87
C ARG A 278 7.96 9.83 11.31
N ILE A 279 8.55 10.93 10.86
CA ILE A 279 7.94 12.24 11.02
C ILE A 279 6.80 12.36 9.99
N PRO A 280 5.54 12.56 10.43
CA PRO A 280 4.41 12.66 9.52
C PRO A 280 4.56 13.84 8.55
N LYS A 281 4.17 13.61 7.31
CA LYS A 281 4.06 14.63 6.27
C LYS A 281 2.60 15.01 6.04
N ASP A 282 2.34 16.02 5.22
CA ASP A 282 0.98 16.42 4.85
C ASP A 282 0.09 15.26 4.37
N PRO A 283 0.58 14.30 3.54
CA PRO A 283 -0.24 13.15 3.15
C PRO A 283 -0.71 12.28 4.31
N PHE A 284 0.04 12.20 5.40
CA PHE A 284 -0.38 11.47 6.59
C PHE A 284 -1.64 12.08 7.22
N PHE A 285 -1.60 13.38 7.46
CA PHE A 285 -2.73 14.09 8.07
C PHE A 285 -3.94 14.14 7.13
N ALA A 286 -3.72 14.26 5.83
CA ALA A 286 -4.79 14.21 4.86
C ALA A 286 -5.48 12.83 4.82
N HIS A 287 -4.73 11.73 4.89
CA HIS A 287 -5.31 10.39 5.04
C HIS A 287 -6.07 10.25 6.37
N GLN A 288 -5.52 10.76 7.45
CA GLN A 288 -6.18 10.74 8.75
C GLN A 288 -7.56 11.41 8.69
N VAL A 289 -7.65 12.59 8.10
CA VAL A 289 -8.92 13.31 7.91
C VAL A 289 -9.87 12.53 7.02
N MET A 290 -9.39 12.04 5.89
CA MET A 290 -10.19 11.31 4.91
C MET A 290 -10.77 10.02 5.47
N TRP A 291 -9.98 9.28 6.25
CA TRP A 291 -10.41 8.00 6.81
C TRP A 291 -11.28 8.15 8.06
N ASP A 292 -11.14 9.24 8.80
CA ASP A 292 -12.00 9.56 9.95
C ASP A 292 -13.44 9.80 9.53
N GLY A 293 -13.66 10.56 8.47
CA GLY A 293 -14.99 10.91 8.00
C GLY A 293 -15.88 9.72 7.60
N TRP A 294 -15.29 8.53 7.57
CA TRP A 294 -16.04 7.29 7.36
C TRP A 294 -16.38 6.58 8.67
N VAL A 295 -15.70 6.93 9.74
CA VAL A 295 -15.85 6.29 11.05
C VAL A 295 -16.68 7.16 11.99
N ASP A 296 -16.48 8.46 11.92
CA ASP A 296 -17.14 9.42 12.79
C ASP A 296 -17.60 10.65 11.98
N THR A 297 -18.83 10.57 11.50
CA THR A 297 -19.47 11.66 10.75
C THR A 297 -19.93 12.83 11.63
N GLU A 298 -19.95 12.63 12.95
CA GLU A 298 -20.40 13.67 13.90
C GLU A 298 -19.25 14.57 14.37
N CYS A 299 -17.99 14.10 14.17
CA CYS A 299 -16.80 14.85 14.54
C CYS A 299 -15.94 15.15 13.30
N PRO A 300 -16.37 16.04 12.41
CA PRO A 300 -15.61 16.33 11.19
C PRO A 300 -14.27 16.94 11.52
N ARG A 301 -13.27 16.51 10.76
CA ARG A 301 -11.90 17.03 10.85
C ARG A 301 -11.56 17.87 9.64
N ILE A 302 -10.62 18.75 9.83
CA ILE A 302 -10.09 19.61 8.79
C ILE A 302 -8.56 19.65 8.90
N TYR A 303 -7.90 19.67 7.75
CA TYR A 303 -6.45 19.83 7.67
C TYR A 303 -6.10 20.82 6.56
N ILE A 304 -5.30 21.81 6.88
CA ILE A 304 -4.78 22.78 5.91
C ILE A 304 -3.43 22.25 5.43
N VAL A 305 -3.36 21.94 4.13
CA VAL A 305 -2.18 21.33 3.51
C VAL A 305 -1.09 22.38 3.29
N GLY A 306 0.13 22.01 3.62
CA GLY A 306 1.31 22.83 3.43
C GLY A 306 1.78 23.52 4.69
N HIS A 307 2.85 24.29 4.54
CA HIS A 307 3.41 25.10 5.61
C HIS A 307 3.34 26.58 5.25
N TRP A 308 3.35 27.42 6.25
CA TRP A 308 3.18 28.88 6.11
C TRP A 308 4.51 29.64 6.07
N ASN A 309 5.60 28.94 5.88
CA ASN A 309 6.94 29.51 5.92
C ASN A 309 7.41 29.96 4.52
N TYR A 310 6.56 30.70 3.84
CA TYR A 310 6.83 31.28 2.54
C TYR A 310 7.16 32.76 2.67
N ASN A 311 7.97 33.27 1.75
CA ASN A 311 8.17 34.71 1.64
C ASN A 311 6.97 35.35 0.90
N ASP A 312 6.83 36.65 1.01
CA ASP A 312 5.71 37.45 0.49
C ASP A 312 5.54 37.39 -1.04
N THR A 313 6.50 36.80 -1.74
CA THR A 313 6.47 36.68 -3.20
C THR A 313 5.89 35.35 -3.68
N VAL A 314 5.62 34.42 -2.80
CA VAL A 314 5.10 33.10 -3.16
C VAL A 314 3.58 33.12 -3.22
N LEU A 315 3.06 33.06 -4.42
CA LEU A 315 1.62 32.87 -4.67
C LEU A 315 1.38 31.41 -5.03
N LYS A 316 0.64 30.70 -4.21
CA LYS A 316 0.23 29.31 -4.48
C LYS A 316 -1.16 29.04 -3.95
N PRO A 317 -1.87 28.04 -4.52
CA PRO A 317 -3.14 27.61 -3.95
C PRO A 317 -2.92 27.02 -2.56
N VAL A 318 -3.84 27.31 -1.67
CA VAL A 318 -3.95 26.65 -0.37
C VAL A 318 -5.01 25.59 -0.48
N TYR A 319 -4.64 24.36 -0.17
CA TYR A 319 -5.57 23.23 -0.16
C TYR A 319 -6.02 22.93 1.25
N VAL A 320 -7.29 22.58 1.35
CA VAL A 320 -7.90 22.17 2.61
C VAL A 320 -8.55 20.81 2.39
N VAL A 321 -8.26 19.87 3.28
CA VAL A 321 -8.91 18.57 3.30
C VAL A 321 -9.89 18.56 4.49
N SER A 322 -11.14 18.21 4.23
CA SER A 322 -12.18 18.16 5.25
C SER A 322 -13.00 16.90 5.11
N SER A 323 -13.41 16.33 6.24
CA SER A 323 -14.42 15.27 6.31
C SER A 323 -15.84 15.81 6.54
N ALA A 324 -16.00 17.12 6.69
CA ALA A 324 -17.30 17.78 6.72
C ALA A 324 -17.84 18.00 5.30
N ASP A 325 -19.15 18.03 5.17
CA ASP A 325 -19.88 18.38 3.94
C ASP A 325 -19.68 19.87 3.57
#